data_d6307a0895e94fc87cf098eed46fa7b8
#
_entry.id   d6307a0895e94fc87cf098eed46fa7b8
#
_cell.length_a   1.000
_cell.length_b   1.000
_cell.length_c   1.000
_cell.angle_alpha   90.00
_cell.angle_beta   90.00
_cell.angle_gamma   90.00
#
_symmetry.space_group_name_H-M   'P 1'
#
loop_
_entity.id
_entity.type
_entity.pdbx_description
1 polymer ?
#
loop_
_entity_poly.entity_id
_entity_poly.type
_entity_poly.pdbx_seq_one_letter_code
_entity_poly.pdbx_strand_id
1 'polypeptide(L)'
;MTKNSARDIVDFRNALKEAKNSIKAANIRERFDKRIKRAASRGKYKINFIVPYNADAWKMACAWLMADGFTITLKNDYSGEIKW
;
A
#
# COMPACT_ATOMS: atom_id res chain seq x y z
N MET A 1 7.47 -37.30 0.05
CA MET A 1 7.88 -35.88 0.04
C MET A 1 9.11 -35.69 0.94
N THR A 2 10.13 -35.05 0.44
CA THR A 2 11.32 -34.72 1.25
C THR A 2 11.11 -33.36 1.93
N LYS A 3 11.94 -33.08 2.97
CA LYS A 3 11.92 -31.79 3.65
C LYS A 3 12.20 -30.63 2.68
N ASN A 4 13.14 -30.80 1.76
CA ASN A 4 13.45 -29.76 0.77
C ASN A 4 12.30 -29.50 -0.20
N SER A 5 11.63 -30.56 -0.65
CA SER A 5 10.43 -30.41 -1.52
C SER A 5 9.31 -29.66 -0.83
N ALA A 6 9.05 -29.93 0.45
CA ALA A 6 8.07 -29.20 1.23
C ALA A 6 8.44 -27.73 1.39
N ARG A 7 9.71 -27.43 1.61
CA ARG A 7 10.24 -26.07 1.74
C ARG A 7 10.07 -25.28 0.44
N ASP A 8 10.38 -25.88 -0.70
CA ASP A 8 10.23 -25.26 -2.02
C ASP A 8 8.78 -24.90 -2.31
N ILE A 9 7.82 -25.74 -1.92
CA ILE A 9 6.38 -25.44 -2.07
C ILE A 9 5.99 -24.22 -1.22
N VAL A 10 6.46 -24.13 0.02
CA VAL A 10 6.18 -22.98 0.90
C VAL A 10 6.78 -21.70 0.32
N ASP A 11 8.03 -21.75 -0.11
CA ASP A 11 8.72 -20.59 -0.71
C ASP A 11 8.02 -20.11 -1.97
N PHE A 12 7.57 -21.03 -2.83
CA PHE A 12 6.81 -20.69 -4.03
C PHE A 12 5.47 -20.01 -3.71
N ARG A 13 4.72 -20.52 -2.71
CA ARG A 13 3.46 -19.90 -2.27
C ARG A 13 3.69 -18.51 -1.69
N ASN A 14 4.74 -18.33 -0.90
CA ASN A 14 5.09 -17.03 -0.34
C ASN A 14 5.46 -16.03 -1.43
N ALA A 15 6.23 -16.45 -2.42
CA ALA A 15 6.59 -15.62 -3.57
C ALA A 15 5.35 -15.18 -4.36
N LEU A 16 4.39 -16.09 -4.60
CA LEU A 16 3.12 -15.75 -5.25
C LEU A 16 2.29 -14.76 -4.44
N LYS A 17 2.23 -14.94 -3.13
CA LYS A 17 1.50 -14.03 -2.23
C LYS A 17 2.10 -12.63 -2.25
N GLU A 18 3.42 -12.51 -2.20
CA GLU A 18 4.13 -11.24 -2.29
C GLU A 18 3.90 -10.56 -3.63
N ALA A 19 3.96 -11.31 -4.74
CA ALA A 19 3.69 -10.77 -6.06
C ALA A 19 2.26 -10.21 -6.18
N LYS A 20 1.26 -10.93 -5.66
CA LYS A 20 -0.14 -10.47 -5.65
C LYS A 20 -0.31 -9.21 -4.80
N ASN A 21 0.32 -9.15 -3.63
CA ASN A 21 0.26 -7.97 -2.76
C ASN A 21 0.95 -6.77 -3.42
N SER A 22 2.04 -6.98 -4.12
CA SER A 22 2.74 -5.92 -4.86
C SER A 22 1.86 -5.31 -5.96
N ILE A 23 1.14 -6.14 -6.73
CA ILE A 23 0.20 -5.67 -7.76
C ILE A 23 -0.94 -4.87 -7.13
N LYS A 24 -1.53 -5.37 -6.05
CA LYS A 24 -2.60 -4.66 -5.32
C LYS A 24 -2.10 -3.35 -4.73
N ALA A 25 -0.90 -3.34 -4.16
CA ALA A 25 -0.27 -2.14 -3.62
C ALA A 25 -0.03 -1.08 -4.70
N ALA A 26 0.42 -1.48 -5.88
CA ALA A 26 0.59 -0.58 -7.01
C ALA A 26 -0.74 0.06 -7.44
N ASN A 27 -1.82 -0.71 -7.47
CA ASN A 27 -3.16 -0.22 -7.79
C ASN A 27 -3.66 0.76 -6.73
N ILE A 28 -3.44 0.47 -5.45
CA ILE A 28 -3.78 1.37 -4.34
C ILE A 28 -3.03 2.68 -4.48
N ARG A 29 -1.70 2.61 -4.71
CA ARG A 29 -0.87 3.79 -4.88
C ARG A 29 -1.34 4.65 -6.06
N GLU A 30 -1.67 4.05 -7.18
CA GLU A 30 -2.17 4.77 -8.36
C GLU A 30 -3.43 5.56 -8.04
N ARG A 31 -4.37 4.98 -7.29
CA ARG A 31 -5.59 5.68 -6.84
C ARG A 31 -5.24 6.88 -5.96
N PHE A 32 -4.33 6.74 -5.01
CA PHE A 32 -3.91 7.82 -4.15
C PHE A 32 -3.15 8.89 -4.92
N ASP A 33 -2.29 8.52 -5.85
CA ASP A 33 -1.59 9.47 -6.72
C ASP A 33 -2.57 10.36 -7.49
N LYS A 34 -3.64 9.79 -8.03
CA LYS A 34 -4.70 10.55 -8.72
C LYS A 34 -5.41 11.52 -7.78
N ARG A 35 -5.74 11.07 -6.56
CA ARG A 35 -6.39 11.91 -5.55
C ARG A 35 -5.47 13.02 -5.07
N ILE A 36 -4.20 12.73 -4.83
CA ILE A 36 -3.18 13.70 -4.45
C ILE A 36 -3.02 14.76 -5.53
N LYS A 37 -2.87 14.36 -6.79
CA LYS A 37 -2.77 15.28 -7.92
C LYS A 37 -3.97 16.21 -8.01
N ARG A 38 -5.16 15.68 -7.85
CA ARG A 38 -6.41 16.46 -7.89
C ARG A 38 -6.48 17.47 -6.75
N ALA A 39 -6.12 17.06 -5.54
CA ALA A 39 -6.10 17.93 -4.37
C ALA A 39 -5.01 19.01 -4.49
N ALA A 40 -3.81 18.64 -4.92
CA ALA A 40 -2.71 19.57 -5.12
C ALA A 40 -3.03 20.63 -6.19
N SER A 41 -3.70 20.26 -7.28
CA SER A 41 -4.12 21.22 -8.30
C SER A 41 -5.20 22.21 -7.81
N ARG A 42 -5.87 21.88 -6.69
CA ARG A 42 -6.81 22.79 -6.01
C ARG A 42 -6.14 23.60 -4.88
N GLY A 43 -4.82 23.51 -4.74
CA GLY A 43 -4.07 24.22 -3.71
C GLY A 43 -4.12 23.55 -2.34
N LYS A 44 -4.51 22.29 -2.24
CA LYS A 44 -4.55 21.55 -0.98
C LYS A 44 -3.21 20.86 -0.69
N TYR A 45 -2.92 20.65 0.59
CA TYR A 45 -1.69 20.01 1.06
C TYR A 45 -1.94 18.66 1.73
N LYS A 46 -3.17 18.19 1.74
CA LYS A 46 -3.54 16.90 2.34
C LYS A 46 -4.77 16.31 1.70
N ILE A 47 -4.91 15.00 1.83
CA ILE A 47 -6.14 14.27 1.56
C ILE A 47 -6.50 13.39 2.74
N ASN A 48 -7.79 13.12 2.93
CA ASN A 48 -8.28 12.11 3.86
C ASN A 48 -8.44 10.78 3.13
N PHE A 49 -8.23 9.68 3.82
CA PHE A 49 -8.40 8.35 3.24
C PHE A 49 -9.06 7.39 4.22
N ILE A 50 -9.66 6.34 3.66
CA ILE A 50 -10.13 5.16 4.39
C ILE A 50 -9.17 4.02 4.07
N VAL A 51 -8.74 3.28 5.09
CA VAL A 51 -7.81 2.17 4.90
C VAL A 51 -8.43 1.12 3.98
N PRO A 52 -7.75 0.75 2.88
CA PRO A 52 -8.24 -0.27 1.96
C PRO A 52 -8.41 -1.63 2.64
N TYR A 53 -9.29 -2.46 2.10
CA TYR A 53 -9.59 -3.77 2.65
C TYR A 53 -8.35 -4.68 2.78
N ASN A 54 -7.41 -4.63 1.84
CA ASN A 54 -6.18 -5.41 1.90
C ASN A 54 -5.11 -4.66 2.71
N ALA A 55 -4.99 -4.99 3.99
CA ALA A 55 -4.05 -4.33 4.89
C ALA A 55 -2.58 -4.51 4.50
N ASP A 56 -2.19 -5.67 3.98
CA ASP A 56 -0.80 -5.92 3.57
C ASP A 56 -0.42 -5.08 2.36
N ALA A 57 -1.29 -5.02 1.35
CA ALA A 57 -1.08 -4.17 0.18
C ALA A 57 -1.09 -2.68 0.55
N TRP A 58 -1.95 -2.27 1.49
CA TRP A 58 -1.98 -0.91 2.03
C TRP A 58 -0.67 -0.53 2.71
N LYS A 59 -0.15 -1.41 3.57
CA LYS A 59 1.15 -1.17 4.25
C LYS A 59 2.28 -0.99 3.24
N MET A 60 2.31 -1.78 2.19
CA MET A 60 3.30 -1.66 1.12
C MET A 60 3.15 -0.34 0.36
N ALA A 61 1.94 0.05 0.02
CA ALA A 61 1.66 1.34 -0.63
C ALA A 61 2.04 2.52 0.27
N CYS A 62 1.78 2.44 1.58
CA CYS A 62 2.22 3.43 2.56
C CYS A 62 3.74 3.58 2.60
N ALA A 63 4.47 2.47 2.61
CA ALA A 63 5.93 2.50 2.61
C ALA A 63 6.47 3.22 1.37
N TRP A 64 5.89 2.98 0.19
CA TRP A 64 6.27 3.68 -1.04
C TRP A 64 5.95 5.17 -1.00
N LEU A 65 4.78 5.55 -0.48
CA LEU A 65 4.41 6.95 -0.32
C LEU A 65 5.34 7.68 0.66
N MET A 66 5.65 7.06 1.79
CA MET A 66 6.59 7.65 2.76
C MET A 66 8.00 7.77 2.20
N ALA A 67 8.45 6.80 1.41
CA ALA A 67 9.73 6.86 0.72
C ALA A 67 9.81 8.03 -0.27
N ASP A 68 8.68 8.43 -0.85
CA ASP A 68 8.57 9.58 -1.75
C ASP A 68 8.35 10.92 -1.01
N GLY A 69 8.38 10.91 0.32
CA GLY A 69 8.32 12.13 1.13
C GLY A 69 6.93 12.50 1.68
N PHE A 70 5.91 11.69 1.43
CA PHE A 70 4.58 11.93 2.00
C PHE A 70 4.53 11.57 3.48
N THR A 71 3.75 12.32 4.24
CA THR A 71 3.49 12.02 5.66
C THR A 71 2.12 11.39 5.79
N ILE A 72 2.06 10.20 6.38
CA ILE A 72 0.81 9.47 6.60
C ILE A 72 0.52 9.45 8.10
N THR A 73 -0.65 9.95 8.48
CA THR A 73 -1.11 9.98 9.86
C THR A 73 -2.44 9.24 9.97
N LEU A 74 -2.49 8.23 10.82
CA LEU A 74 -3.74 7.52 11.12
C LEU A 74 -4.52 8.27 12.20
N LYS A 75 -5.81 8.51 11.96
CA LYS A 75 -6.73 9.07 12.96
C LYS A 75 -7.36 7.99 13.83
N ASN A 76 -7.60 6.82 13.23
CA ASN A 76 -8.12 5.62 13.88
C ASN A 76 -7.72 4.40 13.04
N ASP A 77 -8.25 3.21 13.38
CA ASP A 77 -7.91 1.97 12.69
C ASP A 77 -8.35 1.93 11.21
N TYR A 78 -9.27 2.82 10.81
CA TYR A 78 -9.92 2.78 9.50
C TYR A 78 -9.63 3.97 8.61
N SER A 79 -9.12 5.06 9.15
CA SER A 79 -8.95 6.31 8.39
C SER A 79 -7.75 7.11 8.84
N GLY A 80 -7.34 8.04 7.98
CA GLY A 80 -6.21 8.92 8.24
C GLY A 80 -6.07 10.00 7.20
N GLU A 81 -4.90 10.64 7.22
CA GLU A 81 -4.53 11.71 6.30
C GLU A 81 -3.19 11.43 5.63
N ILE A 82 -3.06 11.82 4.37
CA ILE A 82 -1.80 11.89 3.64
C ILE A 82 -1.52 13.36 3.40
N LYS A 83 -0.34 13.83 3.84
CA LYS A 83 0.11 15.22 3.71
C LYS A 83 1.35 15.32 2.84
N TRP A 84 1.50 16.46 2.19
CA TRP A 84 2.68 16.77 1.40
C TRP A 84 3.15 18.22 1.54
#